data_041d203da533a4cbe49e5fd223c09fa0
#
_entry.id   041d203da533a4cbe49e5fd223c09fa0
#
_cell.length_a   1.000
_cell.length_b   1.000
_cell.length_c   1.000
_cell.angle_alpha   90.00
_cell.angle_beta   90.00
_cell.angle_gamma   90.00
#
_symmetry.space_group_name_H-M   'P 1'
#
loop_
_entity.id
_entity.type
_entity.pdbx_description
1 polymer ?
#
loop_
_entity_poly.entity_id
_entity_poly.type
_entity_poly.pdbx_seq_one_letter_code
_entity_poly.pdbx_strand_id
1 'polypeptide(L)'
;MNLKLPSWFRQEIPDAITLERVQMLSASGVHTVCQEARCPNLSFCFQQLKFTFMILGDTCTRNCRFCGVRKTDNKSLNLDLGESYRLAGTVKALNLNYVVITSVARDDLADGGAAIFAKTIELIRRINQDINPVRNTVSTEKYDKISNGVKVEVLIPDFKGSISSLRCLVDAHPDLVAHNIETVERLYKDLRPEANYQLSLQVLRKIKEIQPMLTTKSSIMLGLGEIEGEVIKTMEDLLNSGCDTLTLGQYLAPSENHYPVKEFISIAQFQRYRDIGLALGFKAVLSGPLVRSSYRAEQIYKEVAYA
;
A
#
# COMPACT_ATOMS: atom_id res chain seq x y z
N MET A 1 25.58 -3.03 -16.39
CA MET A 1 26.37 -3.42 -15.19
C MET A 1 25.41 -4.09 -14.21
N ASN A 2 25.64 -5.34 -13.82
CA ASN A 2 24.88 -5.94 -12.72
C ASN A 2 25.35 -5.32 -11.41
N LEU A 3 24.55 -4.44 -10.84
CA LEU A 3 24.80 -3.86 -9.53
C LEU A 3 24.75 -4.98 -8.48
N LYS A 4 25.84 -5.17 -7.72
CA LYS A 4 25.86 -6.15 -6.63
C LYS A 4 24.94 -5.69 -5.51
N LEU A 5 24.01 -6.57 -5.10
CA LEU A 5 23.07 -6.28 -4.01
C LEU A 5 23.84 -5.98 -2.70
N PRO A 6 23.65 -4.79 -2.09
CA PRO A 6 24.29 -4.45 -0.83
C PRO A 6 23.87 -5.35 0.33
N SER A 7 24.76 -5.48 1.34
CA SER A 7 24.55 -6.39 2.47
C SER A 7 23.28 -6.11 3.31
N TRP A 8 22.84 -4.84 3.35
CA TRP A 8 21.64 -4.44 4.11
C TRP A 8 20.31 -4.89 3.47
N PHE A 9 20.34 -5.53 2.29
CA PHE A 9 19.16 -6.18 1.69
C PHE A 9 19.08 -7.68 2.00
N ARG A 10 20.03 -8.23 2.76
CA ARG A 10 19.95 -9.64 3.16
C ARG A 10 18.72 -9.85 4.03
N GLN A 11 17.90 -10.82 3.64
CA GLN A 11 16.70 -11.23 4.37
C GLN A 11 16.88 -12.66 4.83
N GLU A 12 16.18 -13.02 5.90
CA GLU A 12 16.10 -14.40 6.36
C GLU A 12 15.29 -15.25 5.38
N ILE A 13 15.69 -16.50 5.22
CA ILE A 13 14.93 -17.46 4.44
C ILE A 13 13.61 -17.73 5.17
N PRO A 14 12.48 -17.90 4.44
CA PRO A 14 11.20 -18.23 5.04
C PRO A 14 11.29 -19.46 5.93
N ASP A 15 10.89 -19.34 7.17
CA ASP A 15 10.77 -20.44 8.13
C ASP A 15 9.48 -21.26 7.91
N ALA A 16 9.30 -22.34 8.67
CA ALA A 16 8.13 -23.20 8.59
C ALA A 16 6.82 -22.44 8.85
N ILE A 17 6.82 -21.49 9.80
CA ILE A 17 5.65 -20.67 10.13
C ILE A 17 5.26 -19.77 8.95
N THR A 18 6.24 -19.16 8.32
CA THR A 18 6.02 -18.33 7.12
C THR A 18 5.41 -19.16 5.98
N LEU A 19 5.96 -20.36 5.72
CA LEU A 19 5.48 -21.25 4.67
C LEU A 19 4.05 -21.74 4.96
N GLU A 20 3.74 -22.10 6.19
CA GLU A 20 2.38 -22.48 6.64
C GLU A 20 1.37 -21.36 6.38
N ARG A 21 1.71 -20.12 6.73
CA ARG A 21 0.85 -18.95 6.50
C ARG A 21 0.66 -18.66 5.01
N VAL A 22 1.70 -18.79 4.20
CA VAL A 22 1.60 -18.69 2.73
C VAL A 22 0.63 -19.74 2.20
N GLN A 23 0.76 -21.00 2.61
CA GLN A 23 -0.11 -22.09 2.18
C GLN A 23 -1.56 -21.87 2.63
N MET A 24 -1.77 -21.47 3.87
CA MET A 24 -3.09 -21.18 4.42
C MET A 24 -3.82 -20.09 3.62
N LEU A 25 -3.15 -18.97 3.33
CA LEU A 25 -3.74 -17.87 2.54
C LEU A 25 -4.04 -18.33 1.11
N SER A 26 -3.14 -19.05 0.47
CA SER A 26 -3.34 -19.59 -0.87
C SER A 26 -4.51 -20.59 -0.91
N ALA A 27 -4.61 -21.47 0.08
CA ALA A 27 -5.70 -22.45 0.18
C ALA A 27 -7.07 -21.78 0.45
N SER A 28 -7.09 -20.63 1.13
CA SER A 28 -8.32 -19.85 1.35
C SER A 28 -8.78 -19.08 0.11
N GLY A 29 -8.00 -19.05 -0.97
CA GLY A 29 -8.28 -18.26 -2.18
C GLY A 29 -8.22 -16.74 -1.91
N VAL A 30 -7.34 -16.32 -0.99
CA VAL A 30 -7.06 -14.92 -0.68
C VAL A 30 -5.67 -14.58 -1.20
N HIS A 31 -5.60 -13.55 -2.05
CA HIS A 31 -4.34 -13.06 -2.61
C HIS A 31 -3.67 -12.04 -1.72
N THR A 32 -2.33 -12.00 -1.75
CA THR A 32 -1.55 -10.93 -1.14
C THR A 32 -0.57 -10.33 -2.15
N VAL A 33 -0.45 -9.01 -2.17
CA VAL A 33 0.59 -8.37 -2.99
C VAL A 33 2.00 -8.78 -2.54
N CYS A 34 2.15 -9.23 -1.29
CA CYS A 34 3.43 -9.72 -0.78
C CYS A 34 3.94 -10.95 -1.55
N GLN A 35 3.03 -11.85 -1.93
CA GLN A 35 3.32 -13.04 -2.73
C GLN A 35 3.41 -12.67 -4.23
N GLU A 36 2.38 -12.01 -4.75
CA GLU A 36 2.26 -11.70 -6.19
C GLU A 36 3.38 -10.77 -6.70
N ALA A 37 3.78 -9.79 -5.89
CA ALA A 37 4.86 -8.86 -6.22
C ALA A 37 6.25 -9.35 -5.77
N ARG A 38 6.37 -10.57 -5.23
CA ARG A 38 7.64 -11.14 -4.74
C ARG A 38 8.36 -10.22 -3.75
N CYS A 39 7.61 -9.74 -2.76
CA CYS A 39 8.11 -8.77 -1.80
C CYS A 39 9.28 -9.36 -0.97
N PRO A 40 10.43 -8.67 -0.84
CA PRO A 40 11.57 -9.16 -0.07
C PRO A 40 11.27 -9.26 1.43
N ASN A 41 10.26 -8.55 1.93
CA ASN A 41 9.88 -8.57 3.35
C ASN A 41 8.91 -9.69 3.72
N LEU A 42 8.59 -10.61 2.79
CA LEU A 42 7.55 -11.63 2.99
C LEU A 42 7.77 -12.40 4.29
N SER A 43 8.97 -12.96 4.51
CA SER A 43 9.30 -13.73 5.72
C SER A 43 9.06 -12.92 6.99
N PHE A 44 9.66 -11.75 7.09
CA PHE A 44 9.53 -10.87 8.25
C PHE A 44 8.08 -10.45 8.52
N CYS A 45 7.34 -10.03 7.49
CA CYS A 45 5.97 -9.58 7.65
C CYS A 45 5.02 -10.73 8.00
N PHE A 46 5.17 -11.88 7.35
CA PHE A 46 4.33 -13.04 7.59
C PHE A 46 4.51 -13.64 8.98
N GLN A 47 5.73 -13.65 9.52
CA GLN A 47 6.00 -14.01 10.92
C GLN A 47 5.24 -13.14 11.93
N GLN A 48 4.93 -11.89 11.58
CA GLN A 48 4.22 -10.94 12.42
C GLN A 48 2.74 -10.81 12.10
N LEU A 49 2.17 -11.68 11.25
CA LEU A 49 0.80 -11.58 10.75
C LEU A 49 0.51 -10.22 10.07
N LYS A 50 1.50 -9.64 9.40
CA LYS A 50 1.36 -8.39 8.65
C LYS A 50 1.27 -8.71 7.15
N PHE A 51 0.07 -8.66 6.63
CA PHE A 51 -0.21 -8.94 5.22
C PHE A 51 -0.76 -7.70 4.54
N THR A 52 -0.50 -7.58 3.23
CA THR A 52 -1.22 -6.65 2.36
C THR A 52 -2.08 -7.50 1.44
N PHE A 53 -3.36 -7.57 1.75
CA PHE A 53 -4.32 -8.31 0.96
C PHE A 53 -4.54 -7.65 -0.39
N MET A 54 -4.73 -8.46 -1.41
CA MET A 54 -4.99 -7.99 -2.78
C MET A 54 -6.35 -8.50 -3.23
N ILE A 55 -7.20 -7.59 -3.69
CA ILE A 55 -8.55 -7.87 -4.20
C ILE A 55 -8.63 -7.59 -5.70
N LEU A 56 -9.74 -7.95 -6.31
CA LEU A 56 -10.02 -7.88 -7.75
C LEU A 56 -9.21 -8.90 -8.56
N GLY A 57 -8.79 -10.00 -7.90
CA GLY A 57 -7.99 -11.06 -8.49
C GLY A 57 -6.49 -10.80 -8.47
N ASP A 58 -5.75 -11.58 -9.26
CA ASP A 58 -4.28 -11.60 -9.30
C ASP A 58 -3.68 -11.02 -10.58
N THR A 59 -4.52 -10.49 -11.48
CA THR A 59 -4.12 -10.08 -12.83
C THR A 59 -4.51 -8.63 -13.09
N CYS A 60 -3.50 -7.80 -13.42
CA CYS A 60 -3.64 -6.36 -13.62
C CYS A 60 -3.86 -6.01 -15.10
N THR A 61 -4.69 -5.00 -15.36
CA THR A 61 -4.92 -4.46 -16.73
C THR A 61 -3.87 -3.42 -17.15
N ARG A 62 -2.95 -3.03 -16.25
CA ARG A 62 -1.87 -2.06 -16.51
C ARG A 62 -0.51 -2.72 -16.56
N ASN A 63 0.41 -2.12 -17.30
CA ASN A 63 1.74 -2.65 -17.57
C ASN A 63 2.87 -1.83 -16.92
N CYS A 64 2.76 -1.51 -15.63
CA CYS A 64 3.83 -0.82 -14.90
C CYS A 64 5.11 -1.67 -14.93
N ARG A 65 6.22 -1.10 -15.43
CA ARG A 65 7.47 -1.83 -15.69
C ARG A 65 8.24 -2.26 -14.45
N PHE A 66 7.89 -1.73 -13.29
CA PHE A 66 8.49 -2.09 -12.00
C PHE A 66 7.70 -3.18 -11.25
N CYS A 67 6.46 -3.46 -11.65
CA CYS A 67 5.52 -4.26 -10.87
C CYS A 67 5.59 -5.73 -11.23
N GLY A 68 5.79 -6.59 -10.23
CA GLY A 68 5.87 -8.05 -10.37
C GLY A 68 4.51 -8.77 -10.47
N VAL A 69 3.40 -8.07 -10.26
CA VAL A 69 2.04 -8.64 -10.37
C VAL A 69 1.77 -9.04 -11.82
N ARG A 70 1.06 -10.16 -12.00
CA ARG A 70 0.67 -10.67 -13.32
C ARG A 70 -0.09 -9.61 -14.12
N LYS A 71 0.19 -9.53 -15.40
CA LYS A 71 -0.40 -8.58 -16.34
C LYS A 71 -1.12 -9.28 -17.46
N THR A 72 -2.10 -8.62 -18.05
CA THR A 72 -2.83 -9.15 -19.20
C THR A 72 -3.26 -8.03 -20.13
N ASP A 73 -3.27 -8.33 -21.43
CA ASP A 73 -3.88 -7.51 -22.46
C ASP A 73 -5.39 -7.81 -22.64
N ASN A 74 -5.88 -8.84 -21.93
CA ASN A 74 -7.30 -9.19 -21.95
C ASN A 74 -8.12 -8.14 -21.19
N LYS A 75 -9.06 -7.50 -21.88
CA LYS A 75 -9.94 -6.45 -21.36
C LYS A 75 -11.17 -6.97 -20.61
N SER A 76 -11.31 -8.28 -20.47
CA SER A 76 -12.44 -8.89 -19.76
C SER A 76 -11.93 -9.97 -18.80
N LEU A 77 -11.73 -9.56 -17.56
CA LEU A 77 -11.33 -10.45 -16.46
C LEU A 77 -12.57 -10.81 -15.63
N ASN A 78 -12.67 -12.07 -15.25
CA ASN A 78 -13.72 -12.51 -14.34
C ASN A 78 -13.59 -11.82 -12.97
N LEU A 79 -14.73 -11.47 -12.40
CA LEU A 79 -14.83 -10.90 -11.06
C LEU A 79 -15.32 -11.99 -10.10
N ASP A 80 -14.50 -12.28 -9.09
CA ASP A 80 -14.88 -13.20 -8.03
C ASP A 80 -15.66 -12.48 -6.91
N LEU A 81 -16.97 -12.60 -6.94
CA LEU A 81 -17.85 -11.96 -5.95
C LEU A 81 -17.71 -12.53 -4.53
N GLY A 82 -17.06 -13.69 -4.38
CA GLY A 82 -16.79 -14.33 -3.08
C GLY A 82 -15.50 -13.84 -2.41
N GLU A 83 -14.61 -13.19 -3.14
CA GLU A 83 -13.29 -12.76 -2.66
C GLU A 83 -13.38 -11.89 -1.39
N SER A 84 -14.22 -10.87 -1.37
CA SER A 84 -14.43 -10.00 -0.21
C SER A 84 -14.89 -10.76 1.05
N TYR A 85 -15.72 -11.80 0.91
CA TYR A 85 -16.17 -12.63 2.03
C TYR A 85 -15.04 -13.51 2.57
N ARG A 86 -14.24 -14.13 1.69
CA ARG A 86 -13.10 -14.95 2.10
C ARG A 86 -12.07 -14.10 2.82
N LEU A 87 -11.78 -12.89 2.31
CA LEU A 87 -10.86 -11.95 2.95
C LEU A 87 -11.37 -11.56 4.34
N ALA A 88 -12.61 -11.14 4.49
CA ALA A 88 -13.18 -10.77 5.78
C ALA A 88 -13.19 -11.94 6.79
N GLY A 89 -13.47 -13.16 6.33
CA GLY A 89 -13.36 -14.39 7.12
C GLY A 89 -11.92 -14.68 7.56
N THR A 90 -10.94 -14.47 6.68
CA THR A 90 -9.51 -14.63 6.98
C THR A 90 -9.03 -13.61 8.02
N VAL A 91 -9.46 -12.35 7.92
CA VAL A 91 -9.19 -11.31 8.93
C VAL A 91 -9.69 -11.78 10.31
N LYS A 92 -10.90 -12.34 10.39
CA LYS A 92 -11.46 -12.88 11.63
C LYS A 92 -10.69 -14.08 12.16
N ALA A 93 -10.42 -15.06 11.29
CA ALA A 93 -9.71 -16.29 11.67
C ALA A 93 -8.30 -16.01 12.21
N LEU A 94 -7.62 -14.99 11.67
CA LEU A 94 -6.29 -14.55 12.10
C LEU A 94 -6.32 -13.51 13.22
N ASN A 95 -7.50 -13.08 13.67
CA ASN A 95 -7.69 -12.06 14.70
C ASN A 95 -6.89 -10.77 14.43
N LEU A 96 -6.96 -10.26 13.20
CA LEU A 96 -6.20 -9.08 12.79
C LEU A 96 -6.90 -7.79 13.27
N ASN A 97 -6.16 -6.89 13.90
CA ASN A 97 -6.66 -5.61 14.37
C ASN A 97 -6.43 -4.46 13.36
N TYR A 98 -5.52 -4.66 12.43
CA TYR A 98 -5.19 -3.73 11.35
C TYR A 98 -4.97 -4.50 10.06
N VAL A 99 -5.61 -4.08 9.00
CA VAL A 99 -5.48 -4.71 7.69
C VAL A 99 -5.18 -3.67 6.62
N VAL A 100 -4.32 -4.04 5.68
CA VAL A 100 -4.07 -3.27 4.46
C VAL A 100 -4.65 -4.03 3.28
N ILE A 101 -5.50 -3.36 2.51
CA ILE A 101 -6.12 -3.89 1.30
C ILE A 101 -5.61 -3.10 0.11
N THR A 102 -5.13 -3.79 -0.90
CA THR A 102 -4.81 -3.21 -2.21
C THR A 102 -5.54 -3.96 -3.30
N SER A 103 -5.36 -3.55 -4.54
CA SER A 103 -5.90 -4.25 -5.70
C SER A 103 -4.95 -4.21 -6.89
N VAL A 104 -5.21 -5.06 -7.86
CA VAL A 104 -4.79 -4.85 -9.24
C VAL A 104 -5.58 -3.67 -9.84
N ALA A 105 -5.04 -3.01 -10.87
CA ALA A 105 -5.85 -2.09 -11.67
C ALA A 105 -6.83 -2.88 -12.54
N ARG A 106 -8.08 -2.42 -12.56
CA ARG A 106 -9.19 -3.00 -13.33
C ARG A 106 -9.83 -1.90 -14.17
N ASP A 107 -9.07 -1.42 -15.16
CA ASP A 107 -9.53 -0.39 -16.10
C ASP A 107 -10.64 -0.87 -17.03
N ASP A 108 -10.94 -2.15 -17.01
CA ASP A 108 -12.08 -2.83 -17.65
C ASP A 108 -13.40 -2.63 -16.88
N LEU A 109 -13.35 -2.32 -15.58
CA LEU A 109 -14.52 -2.02 -14.77
C LEU A 109 -14.86 -0.53 -14.83
N ALA A 110 -16.14 -0.21 -14.90
CA ALA A 110 -16.64 1.16 -15.03
C ALA A 110 -16.23 2.06 -13.83
N ASP A 111 -16.17 1.49 -12.64
CA ASP A 111 -15.78 2.17 -11.38
C ASP A 111 -14.33 1.87 -10.97
N GLY A 112 -13.58 1.12 -11.80
CA GLY A 112 -12.21 0.67 -11.46
C GLY A 112 -12.14 -0.28 -10.28
N GLY A 113 -13.28 -0.82 -9.81
CA GLY A 113 -13.39 -1.72 -8.66
C GLY A 113 -13.67 -1.03 -7.32
N ALA A 114 -14.03 0.25 -7.32
CA ALA A 114 -14.30 1.02 -6.08
C ALA A 114 -15.42 0.40 -5.23
N ALA A 115 -16.49 -0.12 -5.84
CA ALA A 115 -17.57 -0.79 -5.15
C ALA A 115 -17.12 -2.08 -4.42
N ILE A 116 -16.12 -2.79 -4.97
CA ILE A 116 -15.56 -3.99 -4.33
C ILE A 116 -14.70 -3.60 -3.12
N PHE A 117 -13.92 -2.50 -3.21
CA PHE A 117 -13.24 -1.96 -2.03
C PHE A 117 -14.24 -1.60 -0.92
N ALA A 118 -15.29 -0.84 -1.24
CA ALA A 118 -16.33 -0.45 -0.28
C ALA A 118 -16.99 -1.68 0.37
N LYS A 119 -17.43 -2.65 -0.44
CA LYS A 119 -18.00 -3.92 0.03
C LYS A 119 -17.04 -4.68 0.95
N THR A 120 -15.75 -4.71 0.60
CA THR A 120 -14.74 -5.42 1.40
C THR A 120 -14.55 -4.76 2.77
N ILE A 121 -14.48 -3.44 2.84
CA ILE A 121 -14.41 -2.68 4.09
C ILE A 121 -15.63 -2.97 4.97
N GLU A 122 -16.85 -2.87 4.41
CA GLU A 122 -18.10 -3.14 5.11
C GLU A 122 -18.16 -4.57 5.67
N LEU A 123 -17.76 -5.57 4.86
CA LEU A 123 -17.73 -6.96 5.27
C LEU A 123 -16.72 -7.23 6.38
N ILE A 124 -15.52 -6.67 6.29
CA ILE A 124 -14.52 -6.78 7.37
C ILE A 124 -15.11 -6.25 8.66
N ARG A 125 -15.69 -5.05 8.66
CA ARG A 125 -16.28 -4.45 9.86
C ARG A 125 -17.43 -5.29 10.41
N ARG A 126 -18.37 -5.71 9.56
CA ARG A 126 -19.54 -6.49 9.96
C ARG A 126 -19.17 -7.86 10.54
N ILE A 127 -18.24 -8.59 9.92
CA ILE A 127 -17.85 -9.95 10.34
C ILE A 127 -16.95 -9.91 11.59
N ASN A 128 -16.26 -8.80 11.82
CA ASN A 128 -15.27 -8.64 12.87
C ASN A 128 -15.72 -7.68 13.99
N GLN A 129 -17.00 -7.45 14.16
CA GLN A 129 -17.55 -6.56 15.20
C GLN A 129 -17.14 -6.95 16.63
N ASP A 130 -16.92 -8.25 16.88
CA ASP A 130 -16.57 -8.79 18.17
C ASP A 130 -15.05 -8.82 18.45
N ILE A 131 -14.22 -8.42 17.50
CA ILE A 131 -12.77 -8.31 17.71
C ILE A 131 -12.52 -7.08 18.61
N ASN A 132 -12.50 -7.33 19.93
CA ASN A 132 -12.02 -6.34 20.88
C ASN A 132 -10.51 -6.16 20.69
N PRO A 133 -9.99 -4.91 20.71
CA PRO A 133 -8.57 -4.71 20.84
C PRO A 133 -8.12 -5.44 22.11
N VAL A 134 -7.13 -6.32 21.99
CA VAL A 134 -6.52 -7.00 23.13
C VAL A 134 -6.22 -5.92 24.15
N ARG A 135 -6.83 -6.02 25.35
CA ARG A 135 -6.46 -5.22 26.50
C ARG A 135 -5.02 -5.59 26.85
N ASN A 136 -4.05 -4.97 26.18
CA ASN A 136 -2.70 -4.96 26.69
C ASN A 136 -2.78 -4.22 28.01
N THR A 137 -2.44 -4.93 29.08
CA THR A 137 -2.51 -4.55 30.50
C THR A 137 -1.58 -3.39 30.89
N VAL A 138 -1.45 -2.39 30.05
CA VAL A 138 -0.81 -1.11 30.39
C VAL A 138 -1.85 -0.03 30.11
N SER A 139 -2.65 0.23 31.16
CA SER A 139 -3.65 1.29 31.18
C SER A 139 -2.97 2.66 31.04
N THR A 140 -3.22 3.33 29.92
CA THR A 140 -3.17 4.79 29.89
C THR A 140 -4.51 5.25 29.36
N GLU A 141 -5.31 5.89 30.21
CA GLU A 141 -6.69 6.34 30.00
C GLU A 141 -6.92 7.23 28.78
N LYS A 142 -5.87 7.58 28.04
CA LYS A 142 -5.91 8.45 26.86
C LYS A 142 -6.26 7.70 25.56
N TYR A 143 -6.21 6.36 25.56
CA TYR A 143 -6.33 5.53 24.36
C TYR A 143 -7.68 4.81 24.19
N ASP A 144 -8.58 4.90 25.17
CA ASP A 144 -9.84 4.14 25.22
C ASP A 144 -10.97 4.72 24.33
N LYS A 145 -10.75 5.85 23.63
CA LYS A 145 -11.79 6.50 22.79
C LYS A 145 -11.77 6.09 21.32
N ILE A 146 -10.95 5.13 20.90
CA ILE A 146 -10.87 4.74 19.49
C ILE A 146 -11.75 3.52 19.25
N SER A 147 -12.65 3.68 18.29
CA SER A 147 -13.66 2.73 17.83
C SER A 147 -13.20 1.28 17.98
N ASN A 148 -13.94 0.48 18.74
CA ASN A 148 -13.83 -0.96 18.79
C ASN A 148 -13.96 -1.51 17.36
N GLY A 149 -12.96 -2.28 16.89
CA GLY A 149 -13.02 -2.94 15.59
C GLY A 149 -11.71 -2.91 14.79
N VAL A 150 -11.69 -3.67 13.72
CA VAL A 150 -10.55 -3.77 12.80
C VAL A 150 -10.33 -2.44 12.07
N LYS A 151 -9.11 -1.92 12.10
CA LYS A 151 -8.71 -0.77 11.29
C LYS A 151 -8.39 -1.19 9.87
N VAL A 152 -8.89 -0.44 8.90
CA VAL A 152 -8.76 -0.75 7.48
C VAL A 152 -8.06 0.38 6.73
N GLU A 153 -6.86 0.10 6.26
CA GLU A 153 -6.13 0.92 5.29
C GLU A 153 -6.39 0.38 3.88
N VAL A 154 -6.63 1.26 2.93
CA VAL A 154 -6.78 0.88 1.53
C VAL A 154 -5.71 1.57 0.68
N LEU A 155 -4.99 0.79 -0.13
CA LEU A 155 -4.08 1.29 -1.17
C LEU A 155 -4.77 1.13 -2.52
N ILE A 156 -5.23 2.24 -3.07
CA ILE A 156 -6.11 2.28 -4.24
C ILE A 156 -5.37 2.60 -5.54
N PRO A 157 -5.87 2.13 -6.70
CA PRO A 157 -5.51 2.68 -8.00
C PRO A 157 -6.08 4.11 -8.15
N ASP A 158 -5.78 4.77 -9.26
CA ASP A 158 -6.27 6.13 -9.51
C ASP A 158 -7.76 6.21 -9.90
N PHE A 159 -8.45 5.09 -10.12
CA PHE A 159 -9.83 5.01 -10.62
C PHE A 159 -10.08 5.95 -11.82
N LYS A 160 -9.06 6.21 -12.65
CA LYS A 160 -9.10 7.20 -13.74
C LYS A 160 -9.58 8.59 -13.28
N GLY A 161 -9.39 8.93 -12.03
CA GLY A 161 -9.82 10.20 -11.42
C GLY A 161 -11.32 10.34 -11.18
N SER A 162 -12.11 9.27 -11.26
CA SER A 162 -13.55 9.26 -11.06
C SER A 162 -13.93 9.71 -9.65
N ILE A 163 -14.60 10.85 -9.52
CA ILE A 163 -15.07 11.38 -8.22
C ILE A 163 -16.12 10.45 -7.61
N SER A 164 -16.99 9.84 -8.42
CA SER A 164 -18.00 8.89 -7.94
C SER A 164 -17.37 7.64 -7.34
N SER A 165 -16.31 7.11 -7.95
CA SER A 165 -15.55 5.97 -7.43
C SER A 165 -14.83 6.31 -6.12
N LEU A 166 -14.18 7.48 -6.06
CA LEU A 166 -13.54 7.96 -4.83
C LEU A 166 -14.55 8.19 -3.71
N ARG A 167 -15.71 8.76 -4.00
CA ARG A 167 -16.80 8.95 -3.02
C ARG A 167 -17.32 7.62 -2.52
N CYS A 168 -17.62 6.67 -3.40
CA CYS A 168 -18.06 5.32 -3.03
C CYS A 168 -17.09 4.64 -2.05
N LEU A 169 -15.78 4.80 -2.28
CA LEU A 169 -14.74 4.28 -1.39
C LEU A 169 -14.73 5.00 -0.03
N VAL A 170 -14.75 6.35 -0.05
CA VAL A 170 -14.66 7.16 1.18
C VAL A 170 -15.90 6.98 2.05
N ASP A 171 -17.08 6.85 1.44
CA ASP A 171 -18.35 6.61 2.14
C ASP A 171 -18.39 5.24 2.85
N ALA A 172 -17.53 4.28 2.48
CA ALA A 172 -17.31 3.04 3.23
C ALA A 172 -16.45 3.22 4.50
N HIS A 173 -15.99 4.44 4.76
CA HIS A 173 -15.24 4.87 5.95
C HIS A 173 -13.95 4.07 6.20
N PRO A 174 -12.99 3.96 5.26
CA PRO A 174 -11.65 3.46 5.55
C PRO A 174 -10.99 4.32 6.64
N ASP A 175 -10.08 3.74 7.43
CA ASP A 175 -9.33 4.47 8.46
C ASP A 175 -8.14 5.26 7.86
N LEU A 176 -7.62 4.81 6.71
CA LEU A 176 -6.58 5.47 5.94
C LEU A 176 -6.73 5.13 4.45
N VAL A 177 -6.54 6.12 3.57
CA VAL A 177 -6.49 5.91 2.12
C VAL A 177 -5.10 6.24 1.60
N ALA A 178 -4.47 5.26 0.95
CA ALA A 178 -3.20 5.41 0.27
C ALA A 178 -3.39 5.39 -1.25
N HIS A 179 -2.69 6.27 -1.95
CA HIS A 179 -2.47 6.21 -3.38
C HIS A 179 -1.02 6.55 -3.69
N ASN A 180 -0.28 5.57 -4.22
CA ASN A 180 1.14 5.72 -4.44
C ASN A 180 1.44 6.56 -5.67
N ILE A 181 2.31 7.56 -5.53
CA ILE A 181 2.91 8.29 -6.64
C ILE A 181 3.97 7.45 -7.38
N GLU A 182 4.60 6.52 -6.69
CA GLU A 182 5.58 5.51 -7.11
C GLU A 182 6.93 6.09 -7.52
N THR A 183 6.99 7.15 -8.31
CA THR A 183 8.24 7.74 -8.81
C THR A 183 8.04 9.22 -9.17
N VAL A 184 9.12 9.90 -9.54
CA VAL A 184 9.14 11.30 -9.98
C VAL A 184 8.50 11.49 -11.36
N GLU A 185 7.98 12.68 -11.65
CA GLU A 185 7.20 12.99 -12.86
C GLU A 185 7.91 12.57 -14.15
N ARG A 186 9.20 12.89 -14.29
CA ARG A 186 10.00 12.57 -15.48
C ARG A 186 10.00 11.09 -15.84
N LEU A 187 9.93 10.20 -14.84
CA LEU A 187 10.02 8.76 -15.04
C LEU A 187 8.66 8.08 -15.29
N TYR A 188 7.55 8.82 -15.19
CA TYR A 188 6.20 8.23 -15.31
C TYR A 188 5.99 7.54 -16.64
N LYS A 189 6.31 8.21 -17.75
CA LYS A 189 6.10 7.66 -19.10
C LYS A 189 6.80 6.32 -19.32
N ASP A 190 7.99 6.17 -18.74
CA ASP A 190 8.80 4.96 -18.90
C ASP A 190 8.37 3.84 -17.95
N LEU A 191 7.90 4.18 -16.74
CA LEU A 191 7.62 3.22 -15.67
C LEU A 191 6.15 2.87 -15.54
N ARG A 192 5.26 3.80 -15.80
CA ARG A 192 3.80 3.71 -15.62
C ARG A 192 3.06 4.29 -16.84
N PRO A 193 3.18 3.69 -18.03
CA PRO A 193 2.69 4.28 -19.28
C PRO A 193 1.18 4.57 -19.28
N GLU A 194 0.38 3.81 -18.51
CA GLU A 194 -1.08 4.00 -18.40
C GLU A 194 -1.50 4.90 -17.22
N ALA A 195 -0.55 5.41 -16.45
CA ALA A 195 -0.81 6.31 -15.32
C ALA A 195 -0.34 7.73 -15.63
N ASN A 196 -0.83 8.70 -14.86
CA ASN A 196 -0.47 10.09 -15.01
C ASN A 196 -0.08 10.68 -13.64
N TYR A 197 1.05 11.40 -13.58
CA TYR A 197 1.59 12.00 -12.35
C TYR A 197 0.60 12.99 -11.73
N GLN A 198 0.09 13.91 -12.55
CA GLN A 198 -0.83 14.95 -12.09
C GLN A 198 -2.18 14.34 -11.64
N LEU A 199 -2.63 13.29 -12.32
CA LEU A 199 -3.83 12.56 -11.91
C LEU A 199 -3.64 11.90 -10.54
N SER A 200 -2.48 11.30 -10.28
CA SER A 200 -2.16 10.70 -8.98
C SER A 200 -2.21 11.73 -7.84
N LEU A 201 -1.69 12.93 -8.06
CA LEU A 201 -1.81 14.05 -7.12
C LEU A 201 -3.26 14.50 -6.93
N GLN A 202 -4.03 14.58 -8.03
CA GLN A 202 -5.45 14.96 -7.98
C GLN A 202 -6.30 13.94 -7.19
N VAL A 203 -5.98 12.64 -7.27
CA VAL A 203 -6.67 11.60 -6.48
C VAL A 203 -6.56 11.89 -4.99
N LEU A 204 -5.35 12.17 -4.48
CA LEU A 204 -5.13 12.51 -3.07
C LEU A 204 -5.88 13.79 -2.68
N ARG A 205 -5.82 14.83 -3.51
CA ARG A 205 -6.54 16.09 -3.28
C ARG A 205 -8.06 15.88 -3.21
N LYS A 206 -8.63 15.11 -4.14
CA LYS A 206 -10.06 14.81 -4.16
C LYS A 206 -10.51 14.01 -2.93
N ILE A 207 -9.68 13.09 -2.43
CA ILE A 207 -9.98 12.38 -1.17
C ILE A 207 -10.09 13.38 -0.01
N LYS A 208 -9.17 14.33 0.08
CA LYS A 208 -9.22 15.40 1.11
C LYS A 208 -10.40 16.35 0.93
N GLU A 209 -10.81 16.66 -0.30
CA GLU A 209 -12.00 17.46 -0.59
C GLU A 209 -13.29 16.74 -0.16
N ILE A 210 -13.37 15.41 -0.33
CA ILE A 210 -14.52 14.60 0.11
C ILE A 210 -14.54 14.46 1.63
N GLN A 211 -13.40 14.14 2.25
CA GLN A 211 -13.26 13.92 3.69
C GLN A 211 -11.96 14.53 4.22
N PRO A 212 -11.96 15.79 4.67
CA PRO A 212 -10.75 16.52 5.08
C PRO A 212 -9.96 15.86 6.21
N MET A 213 -10.64 15.17 7.12
CA MET A 213 -10.00 14.52 8.28
C MET A 213 -9.45 13.12 7.97
N LEU A 214 -9.77 12.54 6.81
CA LEU A 214 -9.29 11.21 6.43
C LEU A 214 -7.78 11.26 6.18
N THR A 215 -7.04 10.41 6.89
CA THR A 215 -5.58 10.30 6.70
C THR A 215 -5.25 9.77 5.32
N THR A 216 -4.36 10.46 4.63
CA THR A 216 -3.88 10.08 3.29
C THR A 216 -2.41 9.69 3.34
N LYS A 217 -2.03 8.75 2.46
CA LYS A 217 -0.66 8.24 2.36
C LYS A 217 -0.23 8.10 0.91
N SER A 218 1.07 8.29 0.66
CA SER A 218 1.70 7.97 -0.61
C SER A 218 3.04 7.27 -0.41
N SER A 219 3.61 6.77 -1.50
CA SER A 219 4.90 6.08 -1.51
C SER A 219 5.70 6.43 -2.74
N ILE A 220 7.02 6.56 -2.55
CA ILE A 220 8.02 6.75 -3.61
C ILE A 220 9.01 5.59 -3.57
N MET A 221 9.25 4.97 -4.71
CA MET A 221 10.36 4.04 -4.90
C MET A 221 11.59 4.80 -5.39
N LEU A 222 12.74 4.51 -4.79
CA LEU A 222 14.02 5.13 -5.11
C LEU A 222 14.98 4.14 -5.79
N GLY A 223 15.91 4.66 -6.58
CA GLY A 223 16.88 3.87 -7.33
C GLY A 223 16.41 3.52 -8.74
N LEU A 224 15.44 4.27 -9.27
CA LEU A 224 14.91 4.17 -10.63
C LEU A 224 15.60 5.14 -11.62
N GLY A 225 16.52 6.02 -11.12
CA GLY A 225 17.22 7.03 -11.89
C GLY A 225 16.70 8.45 -11.69
N GLU A 226 15.95 8.66 -10.63
CA GLU A 226 15.60 10.00 -10.12
C GLU A 226 16.80 10.72 -9.54
N ILE A 227 16.77 12.05 -9.50
CA ILE A 227 17.74 12.87 -8.79
C ILE A 227 17.13 13.48 -7.53
N GLU A 228 17.96 13.87 -6.54
CA GLU A 228 17.50 14.37 -5.24
C GLU A 228 16.47 15.50 -5.37
N GLY A 229 16.73 16.48 -6.25
CA GLY A 229 15.82 17.61 -6.46
C GLY A 229 14.43 17.19 -6.96
N GLU A 230 14.34 16.13 -7.79
CA GLU A 230 13.06 15.58 -8.26
C GLU A 230 12.29 14.88 -7.14
N VAL A 231 13.01 14.18 -6.25
CA VAL A 231 12.40 13.52 -5.08
C VAL A 231 11.82 14.57 -4.13
N ILE A 232 12.59 15.63 -3.82
CA ILE A 232 12.12 16.74 -2.96
C ILE A 232 10.91 17.43 -3.59
N LYS A 233 10.97 17.74 -4.88
CA LYS A 233 9.83 18.31 -5.61
C LYS A 233 8.59 17.42 -5.54
N THR A 234 8.76 16.11 -5.67
CA THR A 234 7.64 15.14 -5.54
C THR A 234 7.06 15.13 -4.13
N MET A 235 7.90 15.29 -3.08
CA MET A 235 7.42 15.43 -1.70
C MET A 235 6.56 16.70 -1.54
N GLU A 236 7.03 17.85 -2.08
CA GLU A 236 6.29 19.11 -2.05
C GLU A 236 4.94 18.99 -2.78
N ASP A 237 4.92 18.36 -3.96
CA ASP A 237 3.70 18.13 -4.74
C ASP A 237 2.69 17.26 -3.99
N LEU A 238 3.16 16.23 -3.30
CA LEU A 238 2.33 15.37 -2.45
C LEU A 238 1.72 16.14 -1.27
N LEU A 239 2.52 16.94 -0.55
CA LEU A 239 2.03 17.81 0.53
C LEU A 239 0.98 18.80 0.05
N ASN A 240 1.25 19.48 -1.08
CA ASN A 240 0.32 20.42 -1.71
C ASN A 240 -0.98 19.74 -2.20
N SER A 241 -0.97 18.42 -2.30
CA SER A 241 -2.13 17.60 -2.65
C SER A 241 -2.83 17.02 -1.42
N GLY A 242 -2.41 17.40 -0.21
CA GLY A 242 -3.00 16.97 1.04
C GLY A 242 -2.55 15.58 1.51
N CYS A 243 -1.38 15.10 1.08
CA CYS A 243 -0.81 13.84 1.57
C CYS A 243 -0.27 14.02 2.98
N ASP A 244 -0.80 13.26 3.96
CA ASP A 244 -0.39 13.36 5.36
C ASP A 244 0.89 12.57 5.66
N THR A 245 1.06 11.39 5.04
CA THR A 245 2.16 10.46 5.36
C THR A 245 2.85 9.95 4.12
N LEU A 246 4.16 9.72 4.23
CA LEU A 246 4.99 9.30 3.10
C LEU A 246 5.85 8.09 3.46
N THR A 247 5.97 7.16 2.52
CA THR A 247 6.97 6.09 2.59
C THR A 247 7.95 6.18 1.43
N LEU A 248 9.25 5.97 1.72
CA LEU A 248 10.31 5.92 0.71
C LEU A 248 11.06 4.60 0.84
N GLY A 249 11.13 3.84 -0.24
CA GLY A 249 11.77 2.54 -0.25
C GLY A 249 12.62 2.30 -1.49
N GLN A 250 13.62 1.43 -1.39
CA GLN A 250 14.42 1.06 -2.54
C GLN A 250 13.60 0.22 -3.53
N TYR A 251 13.64 0.56 -4.78
CA TYR A 251 13.19 -0.31 -5.85
C TYR A 251 14.10 -1.53 -5.98
N LEU A 252 13.50 -2.70 -6.04
CA LEU A 252 14.18 -3.96 -6.36
C LEU A 252 13.42 -4.61 -7.52
N ALA A 253 14.12 -4.89 -8.62
CA ALA A 253 13.48 -5.48 -9.79
C ALA A 253 13.01 -6.92 -9.50
N PRO A 254 11.71 -7.23 -9.73
CA PRO A 254 11.18 -8.58 -9.48
C PRO A 254 11.80 -9.66 -10.35
N SER A 255 12.29 -9.31 -11.54
CA SER A 255 13.06 -10.16 -12.44
C SER A 255 13.87 -9.32 -13.43
N GLU A 256 14.71 -9.96 -14.23
CA GLU A 256 15.53 -9.31 -15.27
C GLU A 256 14.70 -8.63 -16.39
N ASN A 257 13.43 -9.02 -16.54
CA ASN A 257 12.52 -8.44 -17.53
C ASN A 257 11.84 -7.14 -17.05
N HIS A 258 12.04 -6.75 -15.79
CA HIS A 258 11.51 -5.52 -15.23
C HIS A 258 12.48 -4.35 -15.43
N TYR A 259 12.01 -3.15 -15.10
CA TYR A 259 12.87 -1.96 -15.17
C TYR A 259 14.13 -2.18 -14.31
N PRO A 260 15.34 -1.92 -14.82
CA PRO A 260 16.55 -2.20 -14.07
C PRO A 260 16.74 -1.25 -12.90
N VAL A 261 17.27 -1.74 -11.79
CA VAL A 261 17.76 -0.88 -10.69
C VAL A 261 18.90 -0.02 -11.25
N LYS A 262 18.78 1.30 -11.10
CA LYS A 262 19.78 2.26 -11.55
C LYS A 262 20.83 2.54 -10.48
N GLU A 263 20.39 2.55 -9.21
CA GLU A 263 21.24 2.83 -8.06
C GLU A 263 20.69 2.17 -6.81
N PHE A 264 21.58 1.77 -5.90
CA PHE A 264 21.21 1.41 -4.53
C PHE A 264 21.45 2.62 -3.62
N ILE A 265 20.35 3.20 -3.13
CA ILE A 265 20.37 4.37 -2.25
C ILE A 265 21.01 4.01 -0.91
N SER A 266 21.91 4.84 -0.42
CA SER A 266 22.56 4.63 0.87
C SER A 266 21.60 4.82 2.04
N ILE A 267 21.89 4.17 3.18
CA ILE A 267 21.11 4.34 4.42
C ILE A 267 21.10 5.80 4.85
N ALA A 268 22.22 6.50 4.72
CA ALA A 268 22.33 7.94 5.04
C ALA A 268 21.40 8.80 4.16
N GLN A 269 21.28 8.47 2.87
CA GLN A 269 20.37 9.19 1.97
C GLN A 269 18.91 8.92 2.30
N PHE A 270 18.53 7.69 2.70
CA PHE A 270 17.19 7.41 3.20
C PHE A 270 16.88 8.23 4.45
N GLN A 271 17.83 8.33 5.39
CA GLN A 271 17.66 9.14 6.59
C GLN A 271 17.49 10.63 6.23
N ARG A 272 18.31 11.15 5.32
CA ARG A 272 18.19 12.52 4.82
C ARG A 272 16.83 12.80 4.21
N TYR A 273 16.29 11.91 3.37
CA TYR A 273 14.94 12.06 2.82
C TYR A 273 13.85 12.04 3.89
N ARG A 274 13.99 11.20 4.93
CA ARG A 274 13.08 11.21 6.06
C ARG A 274 13.07 12.58 6.74
N ASP A 275 14.24 13.11 7.06
CA ASP A 275 14.38 14.38 7.78
C ASP A 275 13.84 15.56 6.94
N ILE A 276 14.11 15.56 5.64
CA ILE A 276 13.53 16.54 4.70
C ILE A 276 12.00 16.44 4.69
N GLY A 277 11.44 15.24 4.55
CA GLY A 277 9.99 15.08 4.51
C GLY A 277 9.30 15.55 5.80
N LEU A 278 9.88 15.25 6.96
CA LEU A 278 9.38 15.76 8.25
C LEU A 278 9.49 17.29 8.34
N ALA A 279 10.60 17.87 7.89
CA ALA A 279 10.81 19.33 7.86
C ALA A 279 9.85 20.05 6.90
N LEU A 280 9.47 19.40 5.79
CA LEU A 280 8.46 19.91 4.87
C LEU A 280 7.04 19.91 5.47
N GLY A 281 6.75 19.05 6.45
CA GLY A 281 5.47 19.05 7.15
C GLY A 281 4.65 17.76 7.03
N PHE A 282 5.19 16.65 6.52
CA PHE A 282 4.52 15.35 6.61
C PHE A 282 4.34 14.96 8.09
N LYS A 283 3.18 14.44 8.43
CA LYS A 283 2.87 13.98 9.80
C LYS A 283 3.71 12.76 10.21
N ALA A 284 4.02 11.89 9.23
CA ALA A 284 4.95 10.78 9.42
C ALA A 284 5.67 10.46 8.10
N VAL A 285 6.95 10.11 8.20
CA VAL A 285 7.77 9.67 7.07
C VAL A 285 8.53 8.41 7.46
N LEU A 286 8.27 7.32 6.75
CA LEU A 286 9.06 6.09 6.87
C LEU A 286 9.95 5.94 5.64
N SER A 287 11.26 5.91 5.86
CA SER A 287 12.25 5.86 4.79
C SER A 287 13.33 4.83 5.08
N GLY A 288 13.62 3.96 4.12
CA GLY A 288 14.66 2.94 4.28
C GLY A 288 14.67 1.90 3.16
N PRO A 289 15.75 1.10 3.07
CA PRO A 289 15.97 0.18 1.95
C PRO A 289 14.84 -0.85 1.75
N LEU A 290 14.29 -1.37 2.83
CA LEU A 290 13.25 -2.39 2.83
C LEU A 290 11.84 -1.82 3.02
N VAL A 291 11.70 -0.51 3.11
CA VAL A 291 10.39 0.13 3.23
C VAL A 291 9.56 -0.12 1.96
N ARG A 292 8.29 -0.37 2.16
CA ARG A 292 7.23 -0.51 1.14
C ARG A 292 6.03 0.30 1.58
N SER A 293 5.09 0.57 0.69
CA SER A 293 3.91 1.37 0.98
C SER A 293 3.16 0.90 2.24
N SER A 294 3.02 -0.40 2.42
CA SER A 294 2.33 -0.99 3.58
C SER A 294 3.27 -1.50 4.70
N TYR A 295 4.58 -1.24 4.60
CA TYR A 295 5.53 -1.65 5.63
C TYR A 295 5.29 -0.89 6.93
N ARG A 296 5.08 -1.61 8.03
CA ARG A 296 4.72 -1.06 9.34
C ARG A 296 3.51 -0.10 9.31
N ALA A 297 2.53 -0.38 8.45
CA ALA A 297 1.38 0.49 8.21
C ALA A 297 0.61 0.83 9.50
N GLU A 298 0.36 -0.16 10.37
CA GLU A 298 -0.28 0.03 11.67
C GLU A 298 0.49 1.01 12.58
N GLN A 299 1.83 0.95 12.56
CA GLN A 299 2.67 1.87 13.35
C GLN A 299 2.51 3.30 12.83
N ILE A 300 2.60 3.51 11.51
CA ILE A 300 2.41 4.84 10.89
C ILE A 300 1.02 5.39 11.22
N TYR A 301 -0.01 4.54 11.10
CA TYR A 301 -1.37 4.96 11.46
C TYR A 301 -1.46 5.43 12.91
N LYS A 302 -0.88 4.69 13.85
CA LYS A 302 -0.86 5.05 15.27
C LYS A 302 -0.11 6.37 15.52
N GLU A 303 1.05 6.59 14.88
CA GLU A 303 1.80 7.83 14.98
C GLU A 303 0.98 9.06 14.56
N VAL A 304 0.12 8.93 13.54
CA VAL A 304 -0.70 10.04 13.03
C VAL A 304 -2.02 10.19 13.77
N ALA A 305 -2.66 9.08 14.14
CA ALA A 305 -3.96 9.10 14.80
C ALA A 305 -3.89 9.59 16.27
N TYR A 306 -2.71 9.53 16.87
CA TYR A 306 -2.48 9.87 18.28
C TYR A 306 -1.55 11.09 18.49
N ALA A 307 -1.08 11.71 17.39
CA ALA A 307 -0.36 12.99 17.44
C ALA A 307 -1.33 14.16 17.63
#